data_0f08a2593afdab08cc51dceae551d53b
#
_entry.id   0f08a2593afdab08cc51dceae551d53b
#
_cell.length_a   1.000
_cell.length_b   1.000
_cell.length_c   1.000
_cell.angle_alpha   90.00
_cell.angle_beta   90.00
_cell.angle_gamma   90.00
#
_symmetry.space_group_name_H-M   'P 1'
#
loop_
_entity.id
_entity.type
_entity.pdbx_description
1 polymer ?
#
loop_
_entity_poly.entity_id
_entity_poly.type
_entity_poly.pdbx_seq_one_letter_code
_entity_poly.pdbx_strand_id
1 'polypeptide(L)'
;LRSYRSSQLFEAVGLNRELIDEFFPGTVSRVGGIGLDEIAVECNQRAAQHAEHGDKLDAGGQYKYKKGGENHLWNPQTLQAFRAAVRDNDERKYREFADYSNRQAQHLCTLRGLFEFAPADAIPLEEVESVDSILRRFVSGAMSLGSLSPEAHETIAIAMNKIGAKSNSGEGGEDEARYEPNARGEVRYSAIKQVASGRFGVTINYLRHASELQIKMAQGAKPGEGGQLPAHKVDPYIARLRHSMPNVSLISPPPHHDIYSIEDLAQLIYDLRNSNPDARVSVKLVSEVGIGAVAAG
;
A
#
# COMPACT_ATOMS: atom_id res chain seq x y z
N LEU A 1 21.99 -4.19 17.30
CA LEU A 1 21.70 -5.60 17.02
C LEU A 1 21.32 -6.39 18.27
N ARG A 2 22.08 -6.24 19.39
CA ARG A 2 21.77 -6.98 20.63
C ARG A 2 20.36 -6.70 21.19
N SER A 3 19.85 -5.47 21.02
CA SER A 3 18.52 -5.10 21.49
C SER A 3 17.37 -5.72 20.70
N TYR A 4 17.65 -6.27 19.50
CA TYR A 4 16.65 -6.96 18.70
C TYR A 4 16.66 -8.48 18.88
N ARG A 5 17.68 -9.02 19.56
CA ARG A 5 17.76 -10.45 19.81
C ARG A 5 16.57 -10.89 20.67
N SER A 6 15.92 -11.97 20.26
CA SER A 6 14.72 -12.50 20.89
C SER A 6 13.50 -11.54 20.88
N SER A 7 13.54 -10.48 20.08
CA SER A 7 12.42 -9.57 19.93
C SER A 7 11.31 -10.23 19.11
N GLN A 8 10.08 -10.13 19.61
CA GLN A 8 8.88 -10.56 18.89
C GLN A 8 8.19 -9.40 18.14
N LEU A 9 8.77 -8.19 18.21
CA LEU A 9 8.28 -7.01 17.48
C LEU A 9 8.70 -7.01 16.02
N PHE A 10 9.69 -7.83 15.66
CA PHE A 10 10.24 -7.93 14.32
C PHE A 10 10.11 -9.36 13.81
N GLU A 11 9.89 -9.50 12.54
CA GLU A 11 9.91 -10.78 11.84
C GLU A 11 11.15 -10.84 10.94
N ALA A 12 11.87 -11.93 10.98
CA ALA A 12 12.93 -12.21 10.03
C ALA A 12 12.31 -12.74 8.74
N VAL A 13 12.62 -12.10 7.63
CA VAL A 13 12.17 -12.49 6.29
C VAL A 13 13.39 -12.80 5.44
N GLY A 14 13.37 -13.94 4.75
CA GLY A 14 14.42 -14.32 3.82
C GLY A 14 15.65 -14.96 4.46
N LEU A 15 15.60 -15.33 5.74
CA LEU A 15 16.62 -16.10 6.43
C LEU A 15 16.08 -17.46 6.84
N ASN A 16 16.90 -18.53 6.73
CA ASN A 16 16.47 -19.85 7.13
C ASN A 16 16.31 -19.96 8.67
N ARG A 17 15.55 -20.94 9.09
CA ARG A 17 15.19 -21.11 10.50
C ARG A 17 16.40 -21.47 11.37
N GLU A 18 17.33 -22.25 10.86
CA GLU A 18 18.53 -22.66 11.59
C GLU A 18 19.37 -21.44 12.00
N LEU A 19 19.56 -20.50 11.07
CA LEU A 19 20.25 -19.25 11.34
C LEU A 19 19.51 -18.40 12.38
N ILE A 20 18.18 -18.34 12.27
CA ILE A 20 17.37 -17.57 13.22
C ILE A 20 17.41 -18.19 14.62
N ASP A 21 17.27 -19.50 14.72
CA ASP A 21 17.27 -20.20 16.02
C ASP A 21 18.64 -20.07 16.71
N GLU A 22 19.74 -20.03 15.96
CA GLU A 22 21.08 -19.87 16.50
C GLU A 22 21.43 -18.44 16.92
N PHE A 23 21.18 -17.46 16.01
CA PHE A 23 21.66 -16.08 16.23
C PHE A 23 20.58 -15.12 16.75
N PHE A 24 19.32 -15.41 16.52
CA PHE A 24 18.18 -14.59 16.92
C PHE A 24 17.07 -15.44 17.59
N PRO A 25 17.41 -16.23 18.63
CA PRO A 25 16.45 -17.14 19.24
C PRO A 25 15.19 -16.40 19.72
N GLY A 26 14.02 -16.95 19.40
CA GLY A 26 12.73 -16.37 19.75
C GLY A 26 12.21 -15.30 18.75
N THR A 27 12.98 -14.94 17.74
CA THR A 27 12.48 -14.08 16.66
C THR A 27 11.58 -14.88 15.72
N VAL A 28 10.43 -14.31 15.38
CA VAL A 28 9.48 -14.95 14.46
C VAL A 28 10.04 -14.97 13.04
N SER A 29 10.00 -16.12 12.38
CA SER A 29 10.32 -16.27 10.97
C SER A 29 9.31 -17.24 10.33
N ARG A 30 8.36 -16.71 9.59
CA ARG A 30 7.32 -17.47 8.87
C ARG A 30 7.72 -17.78 7.44
N VAL A 31 8.58 -16.94 6.88
CA VAL A 31 9.13 -17.09 5.53
C VAL A 31 10.61 -17.42 5.69
N GLY A 32 10.98 -18.64 5.34
CA GLY A 32 12.38 -19.07 5.31
C GLY A 32 13.21 -18.33 4.27
N GLY A 33 14.42 -18.76 4.04
CA GLY A 33 15.30 -18.15 3.05
C GLY A 33 16.72 -18.70 3.10
N ILE A 34 17.70 -17.81 2.89
CA ILE A 34 19.12 -18.15 2.78
C ILE A 34 19.75 -18.46 4.15
N GLY A 35 20.77 -19.30 4.15
CA GLY A 35 21.60 -19.63 5.29
C GLY A 35 22.94 -18.90 5.28
N LEU A 36 23.85 -19.35 6.15
CA LEU A 36 25.19 -18.75 6.27
C LEU A 36 26.03 -18.94 5.01
N ASP A 37 25.87 -20.05 4.30
CA ASP A 37 26.65 -20.33 3.10
C ASP A 37 26.34 -19.34 1.98
N GLU A 38 25.05 -19.07 1.73
CA GLU A 38 24.64 -18.08 0.74
C GLU A 38 25.06 -16.66 1.14
N ILE A 39 24.96 -16.32 2.44
CA ILE A 39 25.45 -15.04 2.95
C ILE A 39 26.96 -14.91 2.74
N ALA A 40 27.73 -15.98 2.98
CA ALA A 40 29.17 -16.00 2.74
C ALA A 40 29.51 -15.81 1.27
N VAL A 41 28.76 -16.45 0.36
CA VAL A 41 28.91 -16.27 -1.09
C VAL A 41 28.65 -14.81 -1.48
N GLU A 42 27.57 -14.20 -1.01
CA GLU A 42 27.27 -12.79 -1.28
C GLU A 42 28.36 -11.83 -0.73
N CYS A 43 28.86 -12.09 0.48
CA CYS A 43 29.93 -11.29 1.06
C CYS A 43 31.22 -11.40 0.23
N ASN A 44 31.56 -12.61 -0.22
CA ASN A 44 32.73 -12.83 -1.07
C ASN A 44 32.58 -12.16 -2.45
N GLN A 45 31.38 -12.20 -3.03
CA GLN A 45 31.11 -11.49 -4.29
C GLN A 45 31.30 -9.97 -4.16
N ARG A 46 30.79 -9.37 -3.07
CA ARG A 46 31.00 -7.94 -2.79
C ARG A 46 32.46 -7.59 -2.60
N ALA A 47 33.21 -8.44 -1.87
CA ALA A 47 34.65 -8.26 -1.69
C ALA A 47 35.42 -8.37 -3.00
N ALA A 48 35.06 -9.31 -3.87
CA ALA A 48 35.67 -9.46 -5.21
C ALA A 48 35.38 -8.24 -6.10
N GLN A 49 34.12 -7.75 -6.10
CA GLN A 49 33.76 -6.54 -6.83
C GLN A 49 34.56 -5.32 -6.37
N HIS A 50 34.75 -5.18 -5.03
CA HIS A 50 35.59 -4.12 -4.50
C HIS A 50 37.05 -4.24 -4.94
N ALA A 51 37.60 -5.44 -4.93
CA ALA A 51 38.96 -5.69 -5.40
C ALA A 51 39.17 -5.37 -6.87
N GLU A 52 38.13 -5.57 -7.71
CA GLU A 52 38.16 -5.27 -9.15
C GLU A 52 37.97 -3.77 -9.43
N HIS A 53 37.08 -3.09 -8.72
CA HIS A 53 36.70 -1.71 -8.98
C HIS A 53 37.44 -0.68 -8.11
N GLY A 54 38.21 -1.11 -7.13
CA GLY A 54 38.91 -0.26 -6.16
C GLY A 54 37.94 0.58 -5.29
N ASP A 55 38.37 1.79 -4.95
CA ASP A 55 37.56 2.72 -4.12
C ASP A 55 36.35 3.34 -4.83
N LYS A 56 36.06 2.94 -6.06
CA LYS A 56 34.85 3.39 -6.75
C LYS A 56 33.64 2.70 -6.15
N LEU A 57 32.77 3.51 -5.58
CA LEU A 57 31.47 3.03 -5.12
C LEU A 57 30.68 2.47 -6.29
N ASP A 58 30.04 1.33 -6.07
CA ASP A 58 29.08 0.77 -7.02
C ASP A 58 28.01 1.81 -7.39
N ALA A 59 27.54 1.74 -8.63
CA ALA A 59 26.45 2.58 -9.11
C ALA A 59 25.20 2.49 -8.22
N GLY A 60 25.07 1.43 -7.44
CA GLY A 60 23.94 1.13 -6.58
C GLY A 60 22.71 0.77 -7.41
N GLY A 61 21.67 1.57 -7.29
CA GLY A 61 20.41 1.28 -8.00
C GLY A 61 19.38 0.58 -7.11
N GLN A 62 19.63 0.49 -5.80
CA GLN A 62 18.73 -0.14 -4.85
C GLN A 62 17.37 0.59 -4.75
N TYR A 63 17.38 1.92 -4.75
CA TYR A 63 16.17 2.73 -4.54
C TYR A 63 15.52 3.23 -5.83
N LYS A 64 16.27 3.24 -6.93
CA LYS A 64 15.78 3.62 -8.26
C LYS A 64 16.64 2.98 -9.33
N TYR A 65 16.03 2.74 -10.50
CA TYR A 65 16.74 2.17 -11.63
C TYR A 65 18.00 2.97 -11.97
N LYS A 66 19.10 2.25 -12.14
CA LYS A 66 20.34 2.71 -12.77
C LYS A 66 20.82 1.67 -13.76
N LYS A 67 21.33 2.13 -14.91
CA LYS A 67 21.91 1.23 -15.91
C LYS A 67 23.12 0.51 -15.29
N GLY A 68 23.11 -0.82 -15.35
CA GLY A 68 24.16 -1.66 -14.77
C GLY A 68 24.03 -1.86 -13.25
N GLY A 69 22.98 -1.35 -12.60
CA GLY A 69 22.63 -1.62 -11.20
C GLY A 69 21.59 -2.75 -11.06
N GLU A 70 20.93 -2.78 -9.92
CA GLU A 70 19.91 -3.80 -9.61
C GLU A 70 18.71 -3.76 -10.57
N ASN A 71 18.09 -4.91 -10.76
CA ASN A 71 16.88 -5.03 -11.55
C ASN A 71 15.69 -4.41 -10.83
N HIS A 72 14.90 -3.65 -11.55
CA HIS A 72 13.64 -3.10 -11.07
C HIS A 72 12.49 -3.49 -11.98
N LEU A 73 11.34 -3.85 -11.40
CA LEU A 73 10.13 -4.11 -12.17
C LEU A 73 9.72 -2.87 -12.98
N TRP A 74 9.80 -1.69 -12.35
CA TRP A 74 9.59 -0.40 -13.00
C TRP A 74 10.93 0.17 -13.48
N ASN A 75 11.23 -0.02 -14.74
CA ASN A 75 12.43 0.47 -15.43
C ASN A 75 12.03 1.24 -16.70
N PRO A 76 12.97 1.89 -17.39
CA PRO A 76 12.65 2.66 -18.60
C PRO A 76 11.88 1.88 -19.66
N GLN A 77 12.16 0.59 -19.82
CA GLN A 77 11.53 -0.25 -20.83
C GLN A 77 10.07 -0.56 -20.46
N THR A 78 9.80 -0.97 -19.21
CA THR A 78 8.43 -1.21 -18.73
C THR A 78 7.59 0.06 -18.76
N LEU A 79 8.16 1.19 -18.32
CA LEU A 79 7.47 2.48 -18.36
C LEU A 79 7.15 2.93 -19.79
N GLN A 80 8.07 2.73 -20.73
CA GLN A 80 7.85 3.08 -22.12
C GLN A 80 6.75 2.22 -22.74
N ALA A 81 6.80 0.90 -22.55
CA ALA A 81 5.79 -0.02 -23.05
C ALA A 81 4.40 0.30 -22.49
N PHE A 82 4.30 0.50 -21.17
CA PHE A 82 3.06 0.87 -20.53
C PHE A 82 2.48 2.21 -21.04
N ARG A 83 3.33 3.24 -21.13
CA ARG A 83 2.90 4.55 -21.65
C ARG A 83 2.43 4.49 -23.08
N ALA A 84 3.09 3.71 -23.92
CA ALA A 84 2.67 3.52 -25.32
C ALA A 84 1.29 2.82 -25.37
N ALA A 85 1.11 1.75 -24.60
CA ALA A 85 -0.17 1.06 -24.52
C ALA A 85 -1.33 1.97 -24.11
N VAL A 86 -1.12 2.78 -23.05
CA VAL A 86 -2.15 3.68 -22.51
C VAL A 86 -2.44 4.85 -23.47
N ARG A 87 -1.41 5.47 -24.06
CA ARG A 87 -1.59 6.61 -24.96
C ARG A 87 -2.33 6.25 -26.24
N ASP A 88 -2.00 5.11 -26.80
CA ASP A 88 -2.56 4.66 -28.06
C ASP A 88 -3.84 3.85 -27.87
N ASN A 89 -4.22 3.55 -26.61
CA ASN A 89 -5.28 2.62 -26.22
C ASN A 89 -5.16 1.28 -26.98
N ASP A 90 -3.93 0.77 -27.05
CA ASP A 90 -3.56 -0.41 -27.86
C ASP A 90 -3.41 -1.64 -26.94
N GLU A 91 -4.36 -2.56 -27.04
CA GLU A 91 -4.39 -3.79 -26.27
C GLU A 91 -3.17 -4.69 -26.55
N ARG A 92 -2.67 -4.71 -27.77
CA ARG A 92 -1.48 -5.50 -28.12
C ARG A 92 -0.24 -4.98 -27.38
N LYS A 93 -0.04 -3.69 -27.36
CA LYS A 93 1.06 -3.07 -26.58
C LYS A 93 0.89 -3.30 -25.08
N TYR A 94 -0.33 -3.34 -24.59
CA TYR A 94 -0.58 -3.68 -23.20
C TYR A 94 -0.21 -5.15 -22.90
N ARG A 95 -0.51 -6.06 -23.78
CA ARG A 95 -0.10 -7.47 -23.64
C ARG A 95 1.43 -7.62 -23.66
N GLU A 96 2.11 -6.92 -24.57
CA GLU A 96 3.58 -6.88 -24.60
C GLU A 96 4.17 -6.35 -23.27
N PHE A 97 3.57 -5.30 -22.71
CA PHE A 97 3.94 -4.80 -21.38
C PHE A 97 3.70 -5.82 -20.28
N ALA A 98 2.55 -6.48 -20.26
CA ALA A 98 2.19 -7.48 -19.26
C ALA A 98 3.13 -8.68 -19.31
N ASP A 99 3.40 -9.22 -20.50
CA ASP A 99 4.34 -10.32 -20.71
C ASP A 99 5.76 -9.97 -20.26
N TYR A 100 6.21 -8.76 -20.57
CA TYR A 100 7.51 -8.28 -20.14
C TYR A 100 7.58 -8.16 -18.61
N SER A 101 6.56 -7.58 -17.99
CA SER A 101 6.47 -7.40 -16.53
C SER A 101 6.41 -8.75 -15.79
N ASN A 102 5.64 -9.70 -16.31
CA ASN A 102 5.53 -11.04 -15.73
C ASN A 102 6.85 -11.80 -15.82
N ARG A 103 7.55 -11.71 -16.95
CA ARG A 103 8.89 -12.31 -17.09
C ARG A 103 9.92 -11.68 -16.15
N GLN A 104 9.86 -10.37 -15.93
CA GLN A 104 10.74 -9.72 -14.96
C GLN A 104 10.49 -10.17 -13.52
N ALA A 105 9.23 -10.44 -13.15
CA ALA A 105 8.93 -10.99 -11.84
C ALA A 105 9.67 -12.31 -11.58
N GLN A 106 9.89 -13.12 -12.63
CA GLN A 106 10.69 -14.34 -12.57
C GLN A 106 12.19 -14.10 -12.35
N HIS A 107 12.68 -12.87 -12.56
CA HIS A 107 14.06 -12.47 -12.30
C HIS A 107 14.26 -11.89 -10.89
N LEU A 108 13.41 -12.27 -9.95
CA LEU A 108 13.52 -11.93 -8.52
C LEU A 108 13.52 -10.42 -8.21
N CYS A 109 12.86 -9.62 -9.03
CA CYS A 109 12.70 -8.18 -8.78
C CYS A 109 11.72 -7.86 -7.65
N THR A 110 10.85 -8.80 -7.26
CA THR A 110 9.81 -8.63 -6.26
C THR A 110 9.62 -9.93 -5.47
N LEU A 111 9.18 -9.80 -4.20
CA LEU A 111 8.83 -10.98 -3.40
C LEU A 111 7.75 -11.86 -4.05
N ARG A 112 6.83 -11.26 -4.81
CA ARG A 112 5.81 -12.01 -5.55
C ARG A 112 6.40 -12.95 -6.60
N GLY A 113 7.55 -12.61 -7.17
CA GLY A 113 8.27 -13.46 -8.13
C GLY A 113 8.82 -14.76 -7.54
N LEU A 114 8.87 -14.86 -6.20
CA LEU A 114 9.29 -16.06 -5.46
C LEU A 114 8.13 -17.05 -5.22
N PHE A 115 6.89 -16.64 -5.43
CA PHE A 115 5.75 -17.49 -5.17
C PHE A 115 5.47 -18.40 -6.38
N GLU A 116 5.17 -19.66 -6.07
CA GLU A 116 4.69 -20.65 -7.02
C GLU A 116 3.27 -21.07 -6.65
N PHE A 117 2.49 -21.46 -7.64
CA PHE A 117 1.17 -22.04 -7.38
C PHE A 117 1.35 -23.44 -6.76
N ALA A 118 0.62 -23.70 -5.69
CA ALA A 118 0.55 -25.06 -5.15
C ALA A 118 -0.08 -25.98 -6.21
N PRO A 119 0.48 -27.20 -6.40
CA PRO A 119 -0.13 -28.18 -7.29
C PRO A 119 -1.57 -28.46 -6.86
N ALA A 120 -2.50 -28.42 -7.82
CA ALA A 120 -3.90 -28.72 -7.60
C ALA A 120 -4.48 -29.38 -8.85
N ASP A 121 -5.55 -30.14 -8.67
CA ASP A 121 -6.31 -30.70 -9.78
C ASP A 121 -7.04 -29.59 -10.52
N ALA A 122 -7.15 -29.72 -11.85
CA ALA A 122 -7.92 -28.78 -12.66
C ALA A 122 -9.41 -28.89 -12.33
N ILE A 123 -10.06 -27.77 -12.17
CA ILE A 123 -11.52 -27.68 -12.00
C ILE A 123 -12.17 -27.31 -13.33
N PRO A 124 -13.45 -27.70 -13.56
CA PRO A 124 -14.21 -27.25 -14.72
C PRO A 124 -14.28 -25.73 -14.82
N LEU A 125 -14.29 -25.18 -16.05
CA LEU A 125 -14.28 -23.73 -16.26
C LEU A 125 -15.52 -23.03 -15.66
N GLU A 126 -16.65 -23.69 -15.63
CA GLU A 126 -17.90 -23.24 -15.04
C GLU A 126 -17.86 -23.11 -13.51
N GLU A 127 -16.91 -23.77 -12.86
CA GLU A 127 -16.67 -23.66 -11.42
C GLU A 127 -15.64 -22.57 -11.09
N VAL A 128 -14.96 -22.02 -12.11
CA VAL A 128 -14.02 -20.92 -11.92
C VAL A 128 -14.78 -19.65 -11.64
N GLU A 129 -14.36 -18.92 -10.61
CA GLU A 129 -14.96 -17.65 -10.23
C GLU A 129 -14.89 -16.62 -11.37
N SER A 130 -15.99 -15.92 -11.62
CA SER A 130 -16.05 -14.91 -12.68
C SER A 130 -15.14 -13.70 -12.39
N VAL A 131 -14.65 -13.07 -13.46
CA VAL A 131 -13.82 -11.85 -13.36
C VAL A 131 -14.54 -10.76 -12.56
N ASP A 132 -15.83 -10.54 -12.77
CA ASP A 132 -16.62 -9.54 -12.05
C ASP A 132 -16.68 -9.82 -10.55
N SER A 133 -16.79 -11.09 -10.15
CA SER A 133 -16.74 -11.48 -8.74
C SER A 133 -15.36 -11.22 -8.13
N ILE A 134 -14.30 -11.53 -8.86
CA ILE A 134 -12.93 -11.26 -8.44
C ILE A 134 -12.69 -9.75 -8.28
N LEU A 135 -13.10 -8.94 -9.25
CA LEU A 135 -12.89 -7.48 -9.25
C LEU A 135 -13.55 -6.79 -8.06
N ARG A 136 -14.70 -7.28 -7.58
CA ARG A 136 -15.37 -6.72 -6.38
C ARG A 136 -14.54 -6.76 -5.12
N ARG A 137 -13.51 -7.61 -5.06
CA ARG A 137 -12.58 -7.72 -3.94
C ARG A 137 -11.32 -6.86 -4.11
N PHE A 138 -11.13 -6.28 -5.30
CA PHE A 138 -9.98 -5.40 -5.54
C PHE A 138 -10.21 -4.02 -4.92
N VAL A 139 -9.17 -3.53 -4.26
CA VAL A 139 -9.16 -2.22 -3.60
C VAL A 139 -7.88 -1.49 -3.96
N SER A 140 -7.97 -0.22 -4.31
CA SER A 140 -6.77 0.60 -4.44
C SER A 140 -6.13 0.86 -3.08
N GLY A 141 -4.82 1.11 -3.04
CA GLY A 141 -4.19 1.64 -1.85
C GLY A 141 -4.86 2.95 -1.42
N ALA A 142 -4.86 3.23 -0.11
CA ALA A 142 -5.34 4.50 0.42
C ALA A 142 -4.35 5.61 0.04
N MET A 143 -4.79 6.54 -0.79
CA MET A 143 -3.98 7.66 -1.27
C MET A 143 -4.75 8.95 -1.07
N SER A 144 -4.24 9.83 -0.21
CA SER A 144 -4.96 11.04 0.18
C SER A 144 -4.87 12.15 -0.87
N LEU A 145 -5.93 12.93 -0.97
CA LEU A 145 -5.92 14.19 -1.70
C LEU A 145 -4.93 15.16 -1.05
N GLY A 146 -4.00 15.67 -1.84
CA GLY A 146 -2.84 16.43 -1.39
C GLY A 146 -1.52 15.65 -1.44
N SER A 147 -1.54 14.32 -1.31
CA SER A 147 -0.43 13.46 -1.76
C SER A 147 -0.52 13.16 -3.25
N LEU A 148 -1.74 13.05 -3.77
CA LEU A 148 -2.06 13.05 -5.20
C LEU A 148 -2.71 14.36 -5.62
N SER A 149 -2.63 14.69 -6.91
CA SER A 149 -3.42 15.77 -7.50
C SER A 149 -4.92 15.41 -7.49
N PRO A 150 -5.83 16.40 -7.52
CA PRO A 150 -7.26 16.17 -7.63
C PRO A 150 -7.64 15.28 -8.82
N GLU A 151 -7.01 15.50 -9.97
CA GLU A 151 -7.27 14.76 -11.20
C GLU A 151 -6.85 13.28 -11.08
N ALA A 152 -5.69 13.01 -10.50
CA ALA A 152 -5.23 11.64 -10.29
C ALA A 152 -6.12 10.91 -9.29
N HIS A 153 -6.49 11.57 -8.20
CA HIS A 153 -7.37 11.01 -7.17
C HIS A 153 -8.78 10.68 -7.72
N GLU A 154 -9.34 11.58 -8.52
CA GLU A 154 -10.64 11.38 -9.18
C GLU A 154 -10.57 10.28 -10.25
N THR A 155 -9.51 10.26 -11.06
CA THR A 155 -9.30 9.24 -12.10
C THR A 155 -9.26 7.84 -11.52
N ILE A 156 -8.59 7.64 -10.39
CA ILE A 156 -8.55 6.34 -9.71
C ILE A 156 -9.95 5.94 -9.25
N ALA A 157 -10.72 6.86 -8.67
CA ALA A 157 -12.09 6.57 -8.24
C ALA A 157 -12.98 6.16 -9.42
N ILE A 158 -12.95 6.92 -10.52
CA ILE A 158 -13.70 6.59 -11.75
C ILE A 158 -13.29 5.22 -12.29
N ALA A 159 -11.99 4.94 -12.39
CA ALA A 159 -11.49 3.68 -12.93
C ALA A 159 -11.95 2.49 -12.09
N MET A 160 -11.81 2.56 -10.77
CA MET A 160 -12.21 1.49 -9.86
C MET A 160 -13.74 1.27 -9.87
N ASN A 161 -14.52 2.34 -9.86
CA ASN A 161 -15.98 2.24 -9.96
C ASN A 161 -16.43 1.59 -11.27
N LYS A 162 -15.78 1.91 -12.41
CA LYS A 162 -16.10 1.32 -13.71
C LYS A 162 -15.89 -0.19 -13.78
N ILE A 163 -14.89 -0.72 -13.11
CA ILE A 163 -14.61 -2.17 -13.10
C ILE A 163 -15.31 -2.89 -11.94
N GLY A 164 -16.17 -2.21 -11.18
CA GLY A 164 -16.85 -2.80 -10.02
C GLY A 164 -15.96 -3.04 -8.79
N ALA A 165 -14.75 -2.49 -8.81
CA ALA A 165 -13.80 -2.52 -7.70
C ALA A 165 -13.98 -1.28 -6.79
N LYS A 166 -13.13 -1.11 -5.79
CA LYS A 166 -13.25 0.00 -4.83
C LYS A 166 -11.97 0.82 -4.76
N SER A 167 -12.08 2.13 -4.85
CA SER A 167 -10.99 3.04 -4.47
C SER A 167 -11.11 3.45 -3.01
N ASN A 168 -9.97 3.77 -2.40
CA ASN A 168 -9.87 4.30 -1.04
C ASN A 168 -9.42 5.76 -1.10
N SER A 169 -10.21 6.65 -0.52
CA SER A 169 -9.97 8.10 -0.55
C SER A 169 -8.69 8.54 0.16
N GLY A 170 -8.13 7.69 1.03
CA GLY A 170 -7.13 8.13 1.99
C GLY A 170 -7.72 9.11 3.02
N GLU A 171 -6.87 9.68 3.87
CA GLU A 171 -7.25 10.50 5.02
C GLU A 171 -7.49 11.99 4.73
N GLY A 172 -7.56 12.38 3.47
CA GLY A 172 -7.63 13.80 3.07
C GLY A 172 -9.01 14.36 2.81
N GLY A 173 -10.05 13.56 2.97
CA GLY A 173 -11.40 13.93 2.53
C GLY A 173 -11.58 13.88 1.01
N GLU A 174 -12.73 14.32 0.55
CA GLU A 174 -13.07 14.47 -0.87
C GLU A 174 -13.89 15.74 -1.10
N ASP A 175 -13.76 16.35 -2.26
CA ASP A 175 -14.57 17.50 -2.64
C ASP A 175 -16.03 17.05 -2.87
N GLU A 176 -16.96 17.75 -2.24
CA GLU A 176 -18.40 17.46 -2.35
C GLU A 176 -18.93 17.56 -3.78
N ALA A 177 -18.32 18.38 -4.62
CA ALA A 177 -18.62 18.45 -6.04
C ALA A 177 -18.43 17.10 -6.78
N ARG A 178 -17.69 16.17 -6.20
CA ARG A 178 -17.47 14.82 -6.75
C ARG A 178 -18.61 13.85 -6.46
N TYR A 179 -19.52 14.18 -5.54
CA TYR A 179 -20.65 13.32 -5.21
C TYR A 179 -21.73 13.32 -6.31
N GLU A 180 -21.71 14.33 -7.16
CA GLU A 180 -22.50 14.33 -8.37
C GLU A 180 -21.73 13.68 -9.53
N PRO A 181 -22.38 12.82 -10.35
CA PRO A 181 -21.76 12.26 -11.54
C PRO A 181 -21.27 13.36 -12.49
N ASN A 182 -20.24 13.09 -13.25
CA ASN A 182 -19.80 14.01 -14.31
C ASN A 182 -20.76 13.99 -15.52
N ALA A 183 -20.46 14.81 -16.53
CA ALA A 183 -21.26 14.89 -17.76
C ALA A 183 -21.37 13.55 -18.54
N ARG A 184 -20.53 12.57 -18.23
CA ARG A 184 -20.57 11.22 -18.80
C ARG A 184 -21.34 10.23 -17.92
N GLY A 185 -21.94 10.68 -16.82
CA GLY A 185 -22.61 9.81 -15.84
C GLY A 185 -21.66 8.97 -14.97
N GLU A 186 -20.37 9.33 -14.92
CA GLU A 186 -19.37 8.56 -14.17
C GLU A 186 -19.35 8.97 -12.69
N VAL A 187 -19.35 7.97 -11.81
CA VAL A 187 -19.21 8.17 -10.36
C VAL A 187 -17.75 8.52 -10.05
N ARG A 188 -17.53 9.68 -9.42
CA ARG A 188 -16.21 10.30 -9.24
C ARG A 188 -15.62 10.17 -7.85
N TYR A 189 -16.36 9.67 -6.89
CA TYR A 189 -15.94 9.54 -5.50
C TYR A 189 -15.51 8.12 -5.15
N SER A 190 -14.66 8.00 -4.15
CA SER A 190 -14.15 6.72 -3.67
C SER A 190 -15.22 5.96 -2.87
N ALA A 191 -15.34 4.67 -3.14
CA ALA A 191 -16.27 3.79 -2.44
C ALA A 191 -15.87 3.57 -0.97
N ILE A 192 -14.55 3.51 -0.70
CA ILE A 192 -14.01 3.42 0.66
C ILE A 192 -13.56 4.81 1.09
N LYS A 193 -14.09 5.28 2.22
CA LYS A 193 -13.71 6.57 2.79
C LYS A 193 -12.96 6.37 4.10
N GLN A 194 -11.73 6.88 4.14
CA GLN A 194 -10.87 6.73 5.29
C GLN A 194 -11.15 7.82 6.34
N VAL A 195 -11.22 7.41 7.58
CA VAL A 195 -11.40 8.26 8.76
C VAL A 195 -10.15 8.12 9.62
N ALA A 196 -9.26 9.08 9.53
CA ALA A 196 -8.05 9.11 10.34
C ALA A 196 -8.31 9.78 11.70
N SER A 197 -7.39 9.59 12.61
CA SER A 197 -7.43 10.23 13.93
C SER A 197 -7.53 11.75 13.88
N GLY A 198 -6.88 12.38 12.92
CA GLY A 198 -6.97 13.84 12.71
C GLY A 198 -8.28 14.31 12.11
N ARG A 199 -9.18 13.41 11.69
CA ARG A 199 -10.50 13.71 11.09
C ARG A 199 -10.44 14.71 9.93
N PHE A 200 -9.34 14.78 9.19
CA PHE A 200 -9.17 15.73 8.09
C PHE A 200 -10.21 15.50 6.99
N GLY A 201 -11.04 16.51 6.76
CA GLY A 201 -12.06 16.47 5.72
C GLY A 201 -13.24 15.52 6.00
N VAL A 202 -13.40 15.04 7.23
CA VAL A 202 -14.52 14.19 7.64
C VAL A 202 -15.74 15.07 7.94
N THR A 203 -16.78 14.92 7.11
CA THR A 203 -18.09 15.53 7.29
C THR A 203 -19.16 14.45 7.22
N ILE A 204 -20.37 14.75 7.70
CA ILE A 204 -21.48 13.81 7.56
C ILE A 204 -21.80 13.49 6.09
N ASN A 205 -21.64 14.47 5.21
CA ASN A 205 -21.82 14.30 3.78
C ASN A 205 -20.75 13.33 3.19
N TYR A 206 -19.50 13.48 3.60
CA TYR A 206 -18.43 12.55 3.27
C TYR A 206 -18.76 11.11 3.72
N LEU A 207 -19.19 10.94 4.95
CA LEU A 207 -19.51 9.61 5.50
C LEU A 207 -20.68 8.94 4.78
N ARG A 208 -21.72 9.71 4.42
CA ARG A 208 -22.91 9.17 3.75
C ARG A 208 -22.66 8.67 2.33
N HIS A 209 -21.62 9.16 1.66
CA HIS A 209 -21.25 8.72 0.30
C HIS A 209 -20.25 7.56 0.30
N ALA A 210 -20.13 6.81 1.38
CA ALA A 210 -19.26 5.65 1.49
C ALA A 210 -20.04 4.34 1.42
N SER A 211 -19.50 3.35 0.72
CA SER A 211 -19.90 1.95 0.86
C SER A 211 -19.11 1.24 1.97
N GLU A 212 -17.97 1.82 2.36
CA GLU A 212 -17.15 1.36 3.46
C GLU A 212 -16.45 2.56 4.12
N LEU A 213 -16.51 2.61 5.44
CA LEU A 213 -15.80 3.57 6.28
C LEU A 213 -14.62 2.85 6.92
N GLN A 214 -13.42 3.35 6.66
CA GLN A 214 -12.19 2.72 7.14
C GLN A 214 -11.51 3.62 8.18
N ILE A 215 -11.46 3.16 9.42
CA ILE A 215 -10.72 3.84 10.49
C ILE A 215 -9.23 3.60 10.26
N LYS A 216 -8.45 4.67 10.18
CA LYS A 216 -7.00 4.60 10.10
C LYS A 216 -6.39 4.86 11.48
N MET A 217 -5.85 3.79 12.10
CA MET A 217 -5.22 3.88 13.42
C MET A 217 -3.80 4.41 13.35
N ALA A 218 -2.94 3.84 12.48
CA ALA A 218 -1.52 4.17 12.44
C ALA A 218 -0.90 3.90 11.07
N GLN A 219 0.34 4.36 10.90
CA GLN A 219 1.22 4.03 9.78
C GLN A 219 2.50 3.35 10.30
N GLY A 220 2.83 2.16 9.77
CA GLY A 220 4.02 1.42 10.19
C GLY A 220 5.34 2.08 9.79
N ALA A 221 5.35 2.86 8.71
CA ALA A 221 6.57 3.46 8.16
C ALA A 221 7.10 4.68 8.94
N LYS A 222 6.30 5.25 9.87
CA LYS A 222 6.65 6.46 10.62
C LYS A 222 6.27 6.32 12.09
N PRO A 223 6.91 5.39 12.82
CA PRO A 223 6.64 5.26 14.25
C PRO A 223 7.03 6.54 14.99
N GLY A 224 6.13 7.05 15.80
CA GLY A 224 6.33 8.29 16.57
C GLY A 224 6.00 9.59 15.82
N GLU A 225 6.00 9.62 14.50
CA GLU A 225 5.72 10.84 13.73
C GLU A 225 4.29 10.90 13.17
N GLY A 226 3.69 9.75 12.88
CA GLY A 226 2.39 9.68 12.21
C GLY A 226 2.41 10.13 10.76
N GLY A 227 1.22 10.39 10.19
CA GLY A 227 1.07 10.94 8.84
C GLY A 227 1.33 12.44 8.82
N GLN A 228 2.09 12.92 7.83
CA GLN A 228 2.37 14.33 7.64
C GLN A 228 2.06 14.77 6.21
N LEU A 229 1.37 15.92 6.08
CA LEU A 229 1.31 16.67 4.85
C LEU A 229 2.11 17.98 5.05
N PRO A 230 3.23 18.16 4.34
CA PRO A 230 4.08 19.34 4.49
C PRO A 230 3.33 20.64 4.12
N ALA A 231 3.68 21.73 4.76
CA ALA A 231 3.03 23.04 4.58
C ALA A 231 2.89 23.47 3.11
N HIS A 232 3.95 23.27 2.30
CA HIS A 232 3.95 23.67 0.88
C HIS A 232 2.96 22.88 -0.01
N LYS A 233 2.41 21.76 0.50
CA LYS A 233 1.36 20.98 -0.17
C LYS A 233 -0.05 21.32 0.31
N VAL A 234 -0.15 22.13 1.36
CA VAL A 234 -1.44 22.60 1.89
C VAL A 234 -1.79 23.92 1.23
N ASP A 235 -2.21 23.86 -0.02
CA ASP A 235 -2.75 25.01 -0.74
C ASP A 235 -4.15 25.41 -0.23
N PRO A 236 -4.75 26.52 -0.67
CA PRO A 236 -6.08 26.94 -0.23
C PRO A 236 -7.17 25.90 -0.49
N TYR A 237 -7.07 25.11 -1.57
CA TYR A 237 -8.03 24.06 -1.90
C TYR A 237 -7.94 22.89 -0.91
N ILE A 238 -6.73 22.39 -0.66
CA ILE A 238 -6.48 21.32 0.31
C ILE A 238 -6.83 21.76 1.73
N ALA A 239 -6.48 22.99 2.10
CA ALA A 239 -6.79 23.56 3.43
C ALA A 239 -8.31 23.60 3.67
N ARG A 240 -9.07 24.05 2.68
CA ARG A 240 -10.55 24.07 2.75
C ARG A 240 -11.11 22.67 2.96
N LEU A 241 -10.67 21.69 2.17
CA LEU A 241 -11.16 20.31 2.25
C LEU A 241 -10.82 19.62 3.56
N ARG A 242 -9.67 19.99 4.15
CA ARG A 242 -9.21 19.42 5.42
C ARG A 242 -9.64 20.23 6.65
N HIS A 243 -10.43 21.28 6.45
CA HIS A 243 -10.83 22.22 7.52
C HIS A 243 -9.63 22.79 8.28
N SER A 244 -8.62 23.26 7.54
CA SER A 244 -7.34 23.70 8.05
C SER A 244 -6.92 25.03 7.41
N MET A 245 -5.75 25.54 7.79
CA MET A 245 -5.17 26.77 7.25
C MET A 245 -4.17 26.48 6.13
N PRO A 246 -4.16 27.27 5.04
CA PRO A 246 -3.15 27.16 4.00
C PRO A 246 -1.73 27.35 4.53
N ASN A 247 -0.78 26.63 3.93
CA ASN A 247 0.66 26.70 4.27
C ASN A 247 1.01 26.31 5.72
N VAL A 248 0.14 25.56 6.38
CA VAL A 248 0.39 24.96 7.69
C VAL A 248 0.48 23.45 7.54
N SER A 249 1.56 22.84 8.04
CA SER A 249 1.72 21.39 8.04
C SER A 249 0.62 20.70 8.82
N LEU A 250 0.11 19.61 8.27
CA LEU A 250 -0.90 18.77 8.93
C LEU A 250 -0.25 17.47 9.40
N ILE A 251 -0.44 17.15 10.66
CA ILE A 251 0.11 15.96 11.31
C ILE A 251 -1.03 15.16 11.91
N SER A 252 -1.03 13.85 11.67
CA SER A 252 -1.91 12.88 12.33
C SER A 252 -1.03 12.00 13.23
N PRO A 253 -0.83 12.39 14.51
CA PRO A 253 0.10 11.71 15.40
C PRO A 253 -0.46 10.36 15.89
N PRO A 254 0.38 9.37 16.19
CA PRO A 254 0.07 8.25 17.05
C PRO A 254 0.46 8.57 18.52
N PRO A 255 -0.28 8.17 19.56
CA PRO A 255 -1.65 7.68 19.48
C PRO A 255 -2.61 8.82 19.13
N HIS A 256 -3.82 8.46 18.79
CA HIS A 256 -4.78 9.33 18.17
C HIS A 256 -5.59 10.14 19.20
N HIS A 257 -6.03 11.31 18.79
CA HIS A 257 -6.64 12.35 19.63
C HIS A 257 -7.74 11.89 20.60
N ASP A 258 -8.44 10.82 20.26
CA ASP A 258 -9.59 10.31 21.03
C ASP A 258 -9.66 8.78 21.05
N ILE A 259 -8.65 8.08 20.54
CA ILE A 259 -8.62 6.62 20.49
C ILE A 259 -7.36 6.15 21.21
N TYR A 260 -7.50 5.89 22.51
CA TYR A 260 -6.42 5.45 23.38
C TYR A 260 -6.59 4.03 23.90
N SER A 261 -7.78 3.44 23.66
CA SER A 261 -8.14 2.10 24.08
C SER A 261 -9.01 1.40 23.03
N ILE A 262 -9.25 0.10 23.24
CA ILE A 262 -10.18 -0.67 22.39
C ILE A 262 -11.62 -0.20 22.58
N GLU A 263 -11.98 0.30 23.76
CA GLU A 263 -13.31 0.85 24.04
C GLU A 263 -13.55 2.14 23.27
N ASP A 264 -12.55 3.02 23.17
CA ASP A 264 -12.63 4.24 22.35
C ASP A 264 -12.79 3.87 20.85
N LEU A 265 -12.08 2.85 20.40
CA LEU A 265 -12.25 2.34 19.03
C LEU A 265 -13.64 1.76 18.82
N ALA A 266 -14.16 1.00 19.77
CA ALA A 266 -15.52 0.46 19.71
C ALA A 266 -16.57 1.58 19.63
N GLN A 267 -16.39 2.66 20.40
CA GLN A 267 -17.25 3.85 20.34
C GLN A 267 -17.20 4.50 18.95
N LEU A 268 -16.02 4.69 18.38
CA LEU A 268 -15.91 5.26 17.03
C LEU A 268 -16.55 4.35 15.97
N ILE A 269 -16.40 3.03 16.06
CA ILE A 269 -17.08 2.09 15.18
C ILE A 269 -18.59 2.25 15.27
N TYR A 270 -19.12 2.36 16.51
CA TYR A 270 -20.55 2.56 16.76
C TYR A 270 -21.03 3.88 16.14
N ASP A 271 -20.31 4.98 16.34
CA ASP A 271 -20.66 6.31 15.81
C ASP A 271 -20.67 6.33 14.28
N LEU A 272 -19.69 5.69 13.65
CA LEU A 272 -19.63 5.58 12.19
C LEU A 272 -20.75 4.73 11.62
N ARG A 273 -21.13 3.63 12.28
CA ARG A 273 -22.29 2.81 11.91
C ARG A 273 -23.59 3.57 11.99
N ASN A 274 -23.75 4.43 13.00
CA ASN A 274 -24.93 5.29 13.12
C ASN A 274 -24.94 6.43 12.11
N SER A 275 -23.76 6.92 11.70
CA SER A 275 -23.64 7.97 10.68
C SER A 275 -24.00 7.47 9.27
N ASN A 276 -23.68 6.21 8.97
CA ASN A 276 -24.03 5.55 7.71
C ASN A 276 -24.28 4.05 7.96
N PRO A 277 -25.54 3.66 8.24
CA PRO A 277 -25.91 2.26 8.53
C PRO A 277 -25.68 1.30 7.35
N ASP A 278 -25.68 1.81 6.13
CA ASP A 278 -25.48 1.01 4.91
C ASP A 278 -24.01 0.72 4.61
N ALA A 279 -23.09 1.49 5.20
CA ALA A 279 -21.67 1.31 5.01
C ALA A 279 -21.09 0.23 5.95
N ARG A 280 -20.18 -0.57 5.43
CA ARG A 280 -19.32 -1.40 6.29
C ARG A 280 -18.33 -0.52 7.04
N VAL A 281 -17.96 -0.91 8.25
CA VAL A 281 -16.88 -0.28 9.00
C VAL A 281 -15.72 -1.26 9.09
N SER A 282 -14.53 -0.81 8.70
CA SER A 282 -13.29 -1.56 8.82
C SER A 282 -12.24 -0.74 9.57
N VAL A 283 -11.26 -1.42 10.13
CA VAL A 283 -10.14 -0.80 10.83
C VAL A 283 -8.83 -1.18 10.14
N LYS A 284 -8.06 -0.17 9.76
CA LYS A 284 -6.71 -0.38 9.23
C LYS A 284 -5.72 -0.42 10.38
N LEU A 285 -5.08 -1.56 10.56
CA LEU A 285 -4.02 -1.79 11.53
C LEU A 285 -2.66 -1.89 10.82
N VAL A 286 -1.60 -1.74 11.59
CA VAL A 286 -0.23 -1.98 11.11
C VAL A 286 0.01 -3.49 11.02
N SER A 287 0.62 -3.93 9.92
CA SER A 287 1.03 -5.34 9.78
C SER A 287 2.27 -5.59 10.62
N GLU A 288 2.11 -6.29 11.73
CA GLU A 288 3.17 -6.64 12.66
C GLU A 288 2.94 -8.03 13.28
N VAL A 289 3.95 -8.54 13.95
CA VAL A 289 3.83 -9.79 14.70
C VAL A 289 2.82 -9.61 15.84
N GLY A 290 1.86 -10.52 15.94
CA GLY A 290 0.80 -10.45 16.97
C GLY A 290 -0.44 -9.68 16.53
N ILE A 291 -0.50 -9.15 15.30
CA ILE A 291 -1.65 -8.37 14.79
C ILE A 291 -2.97 -9.16 14.89
N GLY A 292 -2.92 -10.48 14.79
CA GLY A 292 -4.11 -11.33 14.96
C GLY A 292 -4.72 -11.22 16.35
N ALA A 293 -3.90 -11.11 17.40
CA ALA A 293 -4.37 -10.90 18.77
C ALA A 293 -5.00 -9.51 18.94
N VAL A 294 -4.39 -8.47 18.34
CA VAL A 294 -4.95 -7.11 18.33
C VAL A 294 -6.29 -7.08 17.60
N ALA A 295 -6.40 -7.78 16.47
CA ALA A 295 -7.65 -7.85 15.70
C ALA A 295 -8.76 -8.65 16.40
N ALA A 296 -8.42 -9.58 17.30
CA ALA A 296 -9.37 -10.36 18.08
C ALA A 296 -9.94 -9.58 19.28
N GLY A 297 -9.14 -8.67 19.86
CA GLY A 297 -9.58 -7.77 20.94
C GLY A 297 -10.41 -6.62 20.44
#